data_67e9032cbd4bc7bc49fa6e21a1b3334a
#
_entry.id   67e9032cbd4bc7bc49fa6e21a1b3334a
#
_cell.length_a   1.000
_cell.length_b   1.000
_cell.length_c   1.000
_cell.angle_alpha   90.00
_cell.angle_beta   90.00
_cell.angle_gamma   90.00
#
_symmetry.space_group_name_H-M   'P 1'
#
loop_
_entity.id
_entity.type
_entity.pdbx_description
1 polymer ?
#
loop_
_entity_poly.entity_id
_entity_poly.type
_entity_poly.pdbx_seq_one_letter_code
_entity_poly.pdbx_strand_id
1 'polypeptide(L)'
;MSSEKSAQTSEKLIIPSNLTKEEIRERVSDPSSVSIWDLQNHITQLKAAGFSVLRYEVRFHSELSHPLFLVAMMLIGCAFTMKNFIGNKKSLAIIASIMLGFGLYYVRNFAQLLAESGQLNLIAATWIPSISSILIALGLILHMEDG
;
A
#
# COMPACT_ATOMS: atom_id res chain seq x y z
N MET A 1 -27.49 -47.72 -18.57
CA MET A 1 -28.13 -46.51 -17.99
C MET A 1 -27.51 -46.04 -16.67
N SER A 2 -26.84 -46.88 -15.91
CA SER A 2 -26.20 -46.49 -14.64
C SER A 2 -24.76 -45.96 -14.78
N SER A 3 -24.04 -46.32 -15.84
CA SER A 3 -22.68 -45.89 -16.07
C SER A 3 -22.56 -44.42 -16.52
N GLU A 4 -23.52 -43.93 -17.27
CA GLU A 4 -23.53 -42.52 -17.75
C GLU A 4 -23.78 -41.52 -16.61
N LYS A 5 -24.63 -41.87 -15.65
CA LYS A 5 -24.88 -41.05 -14.47
C LYS A 5 -23.66 -40.95 -13.55
N SER A 6 -22.87 -42.01 -13.45
CA SER A 6 -21.64 -42.02 -12.64
C SER A 6 -20.52 -41.18 -13.29
N ALA A 7 -20.40 -41.21 -14.61
CA ALA A 7 -19.44 -40.39 -15.36
C ALA A 7 -19.76 -38.88 -15.27
N GLN A 8 -21.03 -38.51 -15.43
CA GLN A 8 -21.49 -37.13 -15.28
C GLN A 8 -21.33 -36.57 -13.85
N THR A 9 -21.52 -37.44 -12.85
CA THR A 9 -21.33 -37.04 -11.44
C THR A 9 -19.84 -36.87 -11.11
N SER A 10 -18.97 -37.70 -11.66
CA SER A 10 -17.52 -37.58 -11.48
C SER A 10 -16.96 -36.35 -12.21
N GLU A 11 -17.45 -36.04 -13.40
CA GLU A 11 -17.03 -34.85 -14.15
C GLU A 11 -17.50 -33.55 -13.47
N LYS A 12 -18.69 -33.56 -12.88
CA LYS A 12 -19.21 -32.43 -12.09
C LYS A 12 -18.44 -32.16 -10.79
N LEU A 13 -17.82 -33.19 -10.20
CA LEU A 13 -17.01 -33.08 -8.98
C LEU A 13 -15.57 -32.61 -9.25
N ILE A 14 -15.06 -32.85 -10.44
CA ILE A 14 -13.69 -32.49 -10.83
C ILE A 14 -13.59 -30.99 -11.20
N ILE A 15 -14.60 -30.43 -11.87
CA ILE A 15 -14.62 -29.05 -12.34
C ILE A 15 -14.62 -28.02 -11.17
N PRO A 16 -15.47 -28.14 -10.13
CA PRO A 16 -15.43 -27.20 -9.01
C PRO A 16 -14.19 -27.32 -8.14
N SER A 17 -13.58 -28.51 -8.06
CA SER A 17 -12.35 -28.73 -7.28
C SER A 17 -11.12 -28.05 -7.90
N ASN A 18 -10.99 -28.03 -9.23
CA ASN A 18 -9.88 -27.37 -9.91
C ASN A 18 -10.04 -25.85 -9.91
N LEU A 19 -11.26 -25.34 -10.15
CA LEU A 19 -11.57 -23.91 -10.03
C LEU A 19 -11.34 -23.40 -8.61
N THR A 20 -11.74 -24.16 -7.60
CA THR A 20 -11.53 -23.80 -6.20
C THR A 20 -10.04 -23.76 -5.82
N LYS A 21 -9.21 -24.67 -6.37
CA LYS A 21 -7.76 -24.66 -6.14
C LYS A 21 -7.08 -23.46 -6.78
N GLU A 22 -7.46 -23.08 -8.00
CA GLU A 22 -6.92 -21.92 -8.68
C GLU A 22 -7.42 -20.61 -8.07
N GLU A 23 -8.70 -20.52 -7.72
CA GLU A 23 -9.24 -19.36 -6.98
C GLU A 23 -8.60 -19.20 -5.60
N ILE A 24 -8.36 -20.28 -4.86
CA ILE A 24 -7.66 -20.22 -3.58
C ILE A 24 -6.20 -19.79 -3.78
N ARG A 25 -5.55 -20.30 -4.83
CA ARG A 25 -4.17 -19.95 -5.15
C ARG A 25 -4.04 -18.50 -5.58
N GLU A 26 -4.99 -17.97 -6.33
CA GLU A 26 -5.05 -16.57 -6.76
C GLU A 26 -5.35 -15.65 -5.57
N ARG A 27 -6.30 -16.00 -4.72
CA ARG A 27 -6.62 -15.28 -3.48
C ARG A 27 -5.49 -15.31 -2.45
N VAL A 28 -4.79 -16.42 -2.33
CA VAL A 28 -3.61 -16.56 -1.45
C VAL A 28 -2.41 -15.81 -2.01
N SER A 29 -2.35 -15.60 -3.34
CA SER A 29 -1.26 -14.87 -4.00
C SER A 29 -1.45 -13.35 -3.98
N ASP A 30 -2.65 -12.85 -3.68
CA ASP A 30 -2.94 -11.42 -3.61
C ASP A 30 -2.96 -10.93 -2.15
N PRO A 31 -1.92 -10.19 -1.71
CA PRO A 31 -1.85 -9.65 -0.35
C PRO A 31 -3.00 -8.68 -0.04
N SER A 32 -3.64 -8.11 -1.06
CA SER A 32 -4.73 -7.14 -0.88
C SER A 32 -6.02 -7.76 -0.34
N SER A 33 -6.20 -9.07 -0.49
CA SER A 33 -7.40 -9.80 -0.04
C SER A 33 -7.38 -10.18 1.45
N VAL A 34 -6.24 -10.04 2.12
CA VAL A 34 -6.05 -10.43 3.52
C VAL A 34 -6.16 -9.22 4.45
N SER A 35 -6.94 -9.34 5.54
CA SER A 35 -7.02 -8.30 6.57
C SER A 35 -5.65 -8.07 7.22
N ILE A 36 -5.32 -6.82 7.55
CA ILE A 36 -4.05 -6.43 8.19
C ILE A 36 -3.79 -7.23 9.46
N TRP A 37 -4.83 -7.52 10.23
CA TRP A 37 -4.75 -8.27 11.50
C TRP A 37 -4.38 -9.73 11.29
N ASP A 38 -4.83 -10.33 10.19
CA ASP A 38 -4.52 -11.72 9.83
C ASP A 38 -3.22 -11.86 9.04
N LEU A 39 -2.73 -10.75 8.48
CA LEU A 39 -1.57 -10.72 7.62
C LEU A 39 -0.31 -11.26 8.32
N GLN A 40 -0.13 -10.94 9.60
CA GLN A 40 1.01 -11.41 10.40
C GLN A 40 0.98 -12.92 10.64
N ASN A 41 -0.21 -13.49 10.87
CA ASN A 41 -0.39 -14.94 11.01
C ASN A 41 -0.15 -15.66 9.68
N HIS A 42 -0.63 -15.09 8.57
CA HIS A 42 -0.39 -15.63 7.22
C HIS A 42 1.09 -15.58 6.82
N ILE A 43 1.80 -14.52 7.14
CA ILE A 43 3.26 -14.40 6.91
C ILE A 43 4.01 -15.54 7.63
N THR A 44 3.65 -15.82 8.87
CA THR A 44 4.29 -16.87 9.67
C THR A 44 4.04 -18.27 9.09
N GLN A 45 2.82 -18.55 8.65
CA GLN A 45 2.44 -19.82 8.03
C GLN A 45 3.11 -20.02 6.65
N LEU A 46 3.14 -18.99 5.82
CA LEU A 46 3.78 -19.03 4.50
C LEU A 46 5.30 -19.18 4.60
N LYS A 47 5.91 -18.53 5.59
CA LYS A 47 7.33 -18.64 5.89
C LYS A 47 7.71 -20.06 6.32
N ALA A 48 6.87 -20.70 7.14
CA ALA A 48 7.02 -22.10 7.52
C ALA A 48 6.85 -23.06 6.34
N ALA A 49 6.05 -22.70 5.33
CA ALA A 49 5.82 -23.48 4.12
C ALA A 49 6.88 -23.25 3.01
N GLY A 50 7.89 -22.36 3.24
CA GLY A 50 8.96 -22.08 2.29
C GLY A 50 8.58 -21.17 1.12
N PHE A 51 7.47 -20.44 1.21
CA PHE A 51 7.05 -19.48 0.18
C PHE A 51 7.70 -18.11 0.39
N SER A 52 7.87 -17.36 -0.72
CA SER A 52 8.34 -15.98 -0.67
C SER A 52 7.29 -15.07 -0.02
N VAL A 53 7.58 -14.62 1.19
CA VAL A 53 6.67 -13.76 1.98
C VAL A 53 6.96 -12.27 1.81
N LEU A 54 7.95 -11.92 0.98
CA LEU A 54 8.41 -10.53 0.81
C LEU A 54 7.26 -9.56 0.50
N ARG A 55 6.35 -9.93 -0.39
CA ARG A 55 5.19 -9.11 -0.75
C ARG A 55 4.26 -8.86 0.44
N TYR A 56 4.05 -9.85 1.29
CA TYR A 56 3.21 -9.75 2.48
C TYR A 56 3.85 -8.89 3.56
N GLU A 57 5.18 -9.02 3.74
CA GLU A 57 5.94 -8.19 4.67
C GLU A 57 5.97 -6.72 4.22
N VAL A 58 6.18 -6.45 2.92
CA VAL A 58 6.07 -5.10 2.34
C VAL A 58 4.69 -4.51 2.59
N ARG A 59 3.64 -5.28 2.33
CA ARG A 59 2.26 -4.84 2.54
C ARG A 59 2.00 -4.50 4.00
N PHE A 60 2.40 -5.35 4.93
CA PHE A 60 2.22 -5.12 6.37
C PHE A 60 2.88 -3.83 6.83
N HIS A 61 4.16 -3.63 6.51
CA HIS A 61 4.88 -2.41 6.87
C HIS A 61 4.34 -1.17 6.15
N SER A 62 3.90 -1.32 4.91
CA SER A 62 3.29 -0.22 4.14
C SER A 62 1.98 0.24 4.76
N GLU A 63 1.12 -0.68 5.19
CA GLU A 63 -0.14 -0.33 5.88
C GLU A 63 0.12 0.31 7.25
N LEU A 64 1.15 -0.14 7.97
CA LEU A 64 1.51 0.45 9.25
C LEU A 64 2.08 1.87 9.09
N SER A 65 2.81 2.15 8.00
CA SER A 65 3.33 3.49 7.70
C SER A 65 2.29 4.43 7.05
N HIS A 66 1.15 3.89 6.59
CA HIS A 66 0.11 4.66 5.90
C HIS A 66 -0.51 5.77 6.76
N PRO A 67 -0.93 5.54 8.02
CA PRO A 67 -1.48 6.60 8.85
C PRO A 67 -0.48 7.74 9.07
N LEU A 68 0.81 7.41 9.20
CA LEU A 68 1.88 8.40 9.33
C LEU A 68 1.99 9.28 8.09
N PHE A 69 1.88 8.68 6.92
CA PHE A 69 1.88 9.39 5.64
C PHE A 69 0.64 10.29 5.48
N LEU A 70 -0.54 9.83 5.92
CA LEU A 70 -1.77 10.64 5.91
C LEU A 70 -1.66 11.86 6.83
N VAL A 71 -1.05 11.72 7.99
CA VAL A 71 -0.76 12.85 8.89
C VAL A 71 0.15 13.86 8.21
N ALA A 72 1.20 13.40 7.51
CA ALA A 72 2.09 14.28 6.74
C ALA A 72 1.32 15.06 5.67
N MET A 73 0.44 14.40 4.92
CA MET A 73 -0.40 15.03 3.90
C MET A 73 -1.34 16.09 4.50
N MET A 74 -1.93 15.80 5.66
CA MET A 74 -2.77 16.75 6.38
C MET A 74 -1.97 17.98 6.83
N LEU A 75 -0.76 17.80 7.36
CA LEU A 75 0.14 18.88 7.76
C LEU A 75 0.57 19.76 6.57
N ILE A 76 0.85 19.16 5.42
CA ILE A 76 1.15 19.90 4.18
C ILE A 76 -0.04 20.77 3.77
N GLY A 77 -1.25 20.23 3.76
CA GLY A 77 -2.47 20.98 3.48
C GLY A 77 -2.66 22.15 4.44
N CYS A 78 -2.44 21.93 5.75
CA CYS A 78 -2.49 22.98 6.76
C CYS A 78 -1.45 24.07 6.53
N ALA A 79 -0.19 23.72 6.21
CA ALA A 79 0.88 24.66 5.96
C ALA A 79 0.51 25.66 4.85
N PHE A 80 0.00 25.17 3.73
CA PHE A 80 -0.43 26.02 2.62
C PHE A 80 -1.70 26.83 2.91
N THR A 81 -2.53 26.39 3.84
CA THR A 81 -3.75 27.11 4.24
C THR A 81 -3.45 28.23 5.24
N MET A 82 -2.48 28.04 6.14
CA MET A 82 -2.14 29.03 7.18
C MET A 82 -1.52 30.31 6.62
N LYS A 83 -0.80 30.24 5.51
CA LYS A 83 -0.24 31.43 4.89
C LYS A 83 -1.33 32.25 4.19
N ASN A 84 -1.56 33.47 4.69
CA ASN A 84 -2.51 34.43 4.09
C ASN A 84 -2.01 34.92 2.72
N PHE A 85 -2.26 34.11 1.69
CA PHE A 85 -2.03 34.54 0.31
C PHE A 85 -3.12 35.51 -0.12
N ILE A 86 -2.75 36.76 -0.41
CA ILE A 86 -3.66 37.79 -0.87
C ILE A 86 -3.73 37.75 -2.41
N GLY A 87 -4.95 37.66 -2.96
CA GLY A 87 -5.22 37.72 -4.40
C GLY A 87 -4.86 36.44 -5.17
N ASN A 88 -4.30 36.58 -6.39
CA ASN A 88 -4.01 35.47 -7.31
C ASN A 88 -3.05 34.40 -6.79
N LYS A 89 -2.33 34.68 -5.72
CA LYS A 89 -1.38 33.72 -5.12
C LYS A 89 -2.06 32.58 -4.38
N LYS A 90 -3.34 32.71 -3.99
CA LYS A 90 -4.11 31.62 -3.37
C LYS A 90 -4.26 30.42 -4.29
N SER A 91 -4.58 30.64 -5.55
CA SER A 91 -4.72 29.57 -6.54
C SER A 91 -3.41 28.82 -6.76
N LEU A 92 -2.30 29.56 -6.82
CA LEU A 92 -0.96 28.96 -6.96
C LEU A 92 -0.60 28.09 -5.74
N ALA A 93 -0.93 28.53 -4.53
CA ALA A 93 -0.68 27.76 -3.31
C ALA A 93 -1.45 26.44 -3.27
N ILE A 94 -2.72 26.45 -3.68
CA ILE A 94 -3.55 25.26 -3.78
C ILE A 94 -2.96 24.27 -4.80
N ILE A 95 -2.60 24.75 -5.98
CA ILE A 95 -1.98 23.93 -7.02
C ILE A 95 -0.65 23.35 -6.52
N ALA A 96 0.19 24.15 -5.87
CA ALA A 96 1.46 23.69 -5.31
C ALA A 96 1.27 22.62 -4.23
N SER A 97 0.28 22.78 -3.35
CA SER A 97 -0.06 21.76 -2.32
C SER A 97 -0.48 20.45 -2.96
N ILE A 98 -1.34 20.49 -3.98
CA ILE A 98 -1.80 19.31 -4.69
C ILE A 98 -0.63 18.62 -5.41
N MET A 99 0.20 19.37 -6.11
CA MET A 99 1.37 18.85 -6.84
C MET A 99 2.39 18.21 -5.89
N LEU A 100 2.64 18.85 -4.73
CA LEU A 100 3.53 18.30 -3.72
C LEU A 100 2.97 17.00 -3.13
N GLY A 101 1.68 16.97 -2.77
CA GLY A 101 1.00 15.78 -2.26
C GLY A 101 1.05 14.63 -3.26
N PHE A 102 0.77 14.91 -4.53
CA PHE A 102 0.84 13.95 -5.62
C PHE A 102 2.26 13.40 -5.81
N GLY A 103 3.27 14.29 -5.80
CA GLY A 103 4.68 13.91 -5.90
C GLY A 103 5.10 12.95 -4.79
N LEU A 104 4.77 13.27 -3.53
CA LEU A 104 5.08 12.41 -2.38
C LEU A 104 4.35 11.07 -2.45
N TYR A 105 3.12 11.04 -2.91
CA TYR A 105 2.36 9.80 -3.13
C TYR A 105 3.03 8.91 -4.18
N TYR A 106 3.48 9.49 -5.30
CA TYR A 106 4.21 8.72 -6.33
C TYR A 106 5.53 8.17 -5.83
N VAL A 107 6.31 8.98 -5.09
CA VAL A 107 7.58 8.54 -4.49
C VAL A 107 7.35 7.35 -3.56
N ARG A 108 6.33 7.40 -2.72
CA ARG A 108 5.96 6.30 -1.82
C ARG A 108 5.57 5.04 -2.59
N ASN A 109 4.71 5.16 -3.59
CA ASN A 109 4.25 4.03 -4.42
C ASN A 109 5.42 3.38 -5.17
N PHE A 110 6.31 4.20 -5.72
CA PHE A 110 7.49 3.73 -6.44
C PHE A 110 8.47 3.00 -5.51
N ALA A 111 8.71 3.53 -4.31
CA ALA A 111 9.54 2.88 -3.30
C ALA A 111 8.96 1.52 -2.88
N GLN A 112 7.63 1.42 -2.73
CA GLN A 112 6.94 0.17 -2.41
C GLN A 112 7.13 -0.88 -3.53
N LEU A 113 6.95 -0.50 -4.79
CA LEU A 113 7.18 -1.39 -5.94
C LEU A 113 8.61 -1.93 -6.00
N LEU A 114 9.60 -1.09 -5.70
CA LEU A 114 11.01 -1.51 -5.64
C LEU A 114 11.28 -2.45 -4.47
N ALA A 115 10.59 -2.29 -3.35
CA ALA A 115 10.68 -3.22 -2.23
C ALA A 115 10.05 -4.58 -2.56
N GLU A 116 8.90 -4.59 -3.23
CA GLU A 116 8.22 -5.82 -3.67
C GLU A 116 9.05 -6.61 -4.71
N SER A 117 9.84 -5.90 -5.53
CA SER A 117 10.78 -6.52 -6.48
C SER A 117 12.09 -6.98 -5.84
N GLY A 118 12.28 -6.74 -4.53
CA GLY A 118 13.48 -7.12 -3.79
C GLY A 118 14.71 -6.25 -4.06
N GLN A 119 14.56 -5.13 -4.77
CA GLN A 119 15.67 -4.22 -5.10
C GLN A 119 16.02 -3.27 -3.96
N LEU A 120 15.08 -3.01 -3.07
CA LEU A 120 15.26 -2.15 -1.90
C LEU A 120 14.98 -2.90 -0.61
N ASN A 121 15.66 -2.46 0.45
CA ASN A 121 15.39 -2.96 1.79
C ASN A 121 13.94 -2.61 2.17
N LEU A 122 13.18 -3.62 2.59
CA LEU A 122 11.79 -3.56 2.99
C LEU A 122 11.47 -2.38 3.91
N ILE A 123 12.22 -2.28 5.01
CA ILE A 123 11.99 -1.25 6.04
C ILE A 123 12.29 0.14 5.47
N ALA A 124 13.39 0.30 4.75
CA ALA A 124 13.77 1.56 4.15
C ALA A 124 12.72 2.06 3.15
N ALA A 125 12.25 1.19 2.27
CA ALA A 125 11.29 1.55 1.23
C ALA A 125 9.91 1.96 1.77
N THR A 126 9.51 1.41 2.92
CA THR A 126 8.18 1.69 3.50
C THR A 126 8.21 2.87 4.48
N TRP A 127 9.30 3.03 5.25
CA TRP A 127 9.37 4.04 6.30
C TRP A 127 10.00 5.36 5.85
N ILE A 128 11.04 5.32 4.99
CA ILE A 128 11.73 6.55 4.54
C ILE A 128 10.78 7.54 3.85
N PRO A 129 9.90 7.14 2.91
CA PRO A 129 8.98 8.09 2.28
C PRO A 129 8.01 8.72 3.28
N SER A 130 7.52 7.97 4.26
CA SER A 130 6.59 8.48 5.27
C SER A 130 7.26 9.46 6.23
N ILE A 131 8.46 9.14 6.71
CA ILE A 131 9.25 10.01 7.60
C ILE A 131 9.68 11.28 6.87
N SER A 132 10.20 11.17 5.64
CA SER A 132 10.59 12.34 4.83
C SER A 132 9.41 13.24 4.53
N SER A 133 8.21 12.69 4.30
CA SER A 133 7.00 13.49 4.10
C SER A 133 6.64 14.33 5.33
N ILE A 134 6.79 13.77 6.55
CA ILE A 134 6.59 14.50 7.79
C ILE A 134 7.64 15.61 7.96
N LEU A 135 8.91 15.31 7.70
CA LEU A 135 9.98 16.30 7.81
C LEU A 135 9.78 17.46 6.83
N ILE A 136 9.34 17.17 5.60
CA ILE A 136 8.99 18.17 4.61
C ILE A 136 7.79 19.01 5.10
N ALA A 137 6.76 18.37 5.64
CA ALA A 137 5.59 19.05 6.18
C ALA A 137 5.96 20.01 7.32
N LEU A 138 6.76 19.54 8.28
CA LEU A 138 7.24 20.36 9.39
C LEU A 138 8.15 21.49 8.92
N GLY A 139 9.06 21.20 7.99
CA GLY A 139 9.93 22.24 7.38
C GLY A 139 9.14 23.31 6.67
N LEU A 140 8.06 22.95 5.97
CA LEU A 140 7.15 23.92 5.34
C LEU A 140 6.42 24.79 6.37
N ILE A 141 5.92 24.18 7.46
CA ILE A 141 5.23 24.91 8.53
C ILE A 141 6.20 25.94 9.15
N LEU A 142 7.38 25.51 9.56
CA LEU A 142 8.39 26.39 10.14
C LEU A 142 8.82 27.50 9.18
N HIS A 143 9.09 27.17 7.92
CA HIS A 143 9.45 28.16 6.92
C HIS A 143 8.33 29.18 6.63
N MET A 144 7.09 28.77 6.76
CA MET A 144 5.93 29.65 6.57
C MET A 144 5.60 30.48 7.79
N GLU A 145 6.00 30.04 8.98
CA GLU A 145 5.85 30.79 10.24
C GLU A 145 6.87 31.92 10.37
N ASP A 146 8.13 31.66 9.96
CA ASP A 146 9.23 32.63 10.01
C ASP A 146 9.18 33.68 8.88
N GLY A 147 8.35 33.56 7.89
CA GLY A 147 8.22 34.44 6.73
C GLY A 147 6.89 35.15 6.65
#